data_e6c400341837c84902e90fbac764e9a6
#
_entry.id   e6c400341837c84902e90fbac764e9a6
#
_cell.length_a   1.000
_cell.length_b   1.000
_cell.length_c   1.000
_cell.angle_alpha   90.00
_cell.angle_beta   90.00
_cell.angle_gamma   90.00
#
_symmetry.space_group_name_H-M   'P 1'
#
loop_
_entity.id
_entity.type
_entity.pdbx_description
1 polymer ?
#
loop_
_entity_poly.entity_id
_entity_poly.type
_entity_poly.pdbx_seq_one_letter_code
_entity_poly.pdbx_strand_id
1 'polypeptide(L)'
;MRTTNPNSPHIRGRWARIGSAAFGAAALVVAGLGTAAHASADTAATSHKVSAKAIAAQVAKAHVQYTRACGATPKKGYAACNALRVTGGTTAFMEKQAALKGIAPKTIKPNASSASPTGFGPSDIQSAYGLASAASSNGSGETVAIVDAYDDPNAEADLATYRSQYGLPACTSDSGCFSKVGQDGSSSNLPTADSGWAGEESLDLDMVSATCPNCNILLVEANSASDDDLGAAVNEAVALGAKFVSNSYGGAESASDTTYDSEYYNHPGVAITASAGDSAYGAEYPAASQYVTAVGGTALKTDSSSRGWTESVWHTSSTEGTGSGCSANDPKPSWQTDSGCSNRMIADVSAVADPATGVSVYDTYQASGWNTYGGTSASSPIIASVYALAGTPGSGDYPAQYPYAKAGTSALNDVTSGSNGSCSTSYFCTAGPGYDGPTGWGTPQGTSAFSAS
;
A
#
# COMPACT_ATOMS: atom_id res chain seq x y z
N MET A 1 14.93 -18.80 -63.11
CA MET A 1 13.80 -19.60 -63.64
C MET A 1 12.65 -19.30 -62.70
N ARG A 2 11.75 -18.37 -63.02
CA ARG A 2 10.42 -18.46 -63.64
C ARG A 2 9.72 -19.77 -63.28
N THR A 3 8.58 -19.67 -62.50
CA THR A 3 7.17 -19.50 -62.97
C THR A 3 6.30 -19.33 -61.72
N THR A 4 5.56 -18.23 -61.49
CA THR A 4 4.20 -17.81 -61.92
C THR A 4 3.02 -18.64 -61.38
N ASN A 5 2.25 -18.10 -60.44
CA ASN A 5 0.83 -17.74 -60.28
C ASN A 5 -0.23 -18.58 -61.10
N PRO A 6 -1.57 -18.49 -60.90
CA PRO A 6 -2.43 -17.83 -59.89
C PRO A 6 -3.72 -18.64 -59.50
N ASN A 7 -4.54 -18.20 -58.55
CA ASN A 7 -6.00 -18.04 -58.72
C ASN A 7 -6.71 -17.60 -57.40
N SER A 8 -7.26 -16.39 -57.49
CA SER A 8 -8.42 -15.97 -56.69
C SER A 8 -9.73 -16.32 -57.42
N PRO A 9 -10.86 -16.33 -56.73
CA PRO A 9 -11.90 -15.42 -57.23
C PRO A 9 -12.58 -14.57 -56.13
N HIS A 10 -12.87 -13.36 -56.55
CA HIS A 10 -13.79 -12.40 -55.92
C HIS A 10 -15.23 -12.88 -55.95
N ILE A 11 -16.01 -12.56 -54.91
CA ILE A 11 -17.47 -12.30 -55.05
C ILE A 11 -17.83 -10.99 -54.35
N ARG A 12 -18.37 -10.10 -55.13
CA ARG A 12 -18.99 -8.81 -54.78
C ARG A 12 -20.37 -9.03 -54.16
N GLY A 13 -20.74 -8.40 -53.08
CA GLY A 13 -21.53 -7.19 -53.09
C GLY A 13 -23.02 -7.40 -52.85
N ARG A 14 -23.58 -6.69 -51.88
CA ARG A 14 -24.84 -5.94 -52.08
C ARG A 14 -25.14 -5.03 -50.87
N TRP A 15 -25.28 -3.77 -51.19
CA TRP A 15 -25.84 -2.73 -50.32
C TRP A 15 -27.37 -2.86 -50.28
N ALA A 16 -27.98 -2.61 -49.14
CA ALA A 16 -29.37 -2.15 -49.07
C ALA A 16 -29.49 -1.13 -47.91
N ARG A 17 -29.70 0.10 -48.32
CA ARG A 17 -30.25 1.20 -47.50
C ARG A 17 -31.77 1.09 -47.55
N ILE A 18 -32.47 1.63 -46.55
CA ILE A 18 -33.81 2.21 -46.45
C ILE A 18 -34.17 2.18 -44.96
N GLY A 19 -34.65 3.18 -44.24
CA GLY A 19 -35.12 4.52 -44.54
C GLY A 19 -35.82 5.01 -43.26
N SER A 20 -35.69 6.29 -42.97
CA SER A 20 -36.28 7.00 -41.82
C SER A 20 -37.81 7.10 -41.94
N ALA A 21 -38.50 7.07 -40.77
CA ALA A 21 -39.83 7.69 -40.68
C ALA A 21 -40.04 8.23 -39.26
N ALA A 22 -40.23 9.53 -39.18
CA ALA A 22 -40.73 10.27 -38.00
C ALA A 22 -42.24 10.51 -38.21
N PHE A 23 -43.02 10.46 -37.15
CA PHE A 23 -44.36 11.07 -36.93
C PHE A 23 -44.69 10.81 -35.46
N GLY A 24 -45.07 11.71 -34.56
CA GLY A 24 -45.90 12.88 -34.72
C GLY A 24 -46.81 12.90 -33.50
N ALA A 25 -46.84 13.99 -32.74
CA ALA A 25 -47.54 14.18 -31.48
C ALA A 25 -49.08 14.16 -31.65
N ALA A 26 -49.79 13.74 -30.59
CA ALA A 26 -51.11 14.28 -30.29
C ALA A 26 -51.44 14.10 -28.79
N ALA A 27 -51.73 15.21 -28.12
CA ALA A 27 -52.28 15.29 -26.79
C ALA A 27 -53.80 15.08 -26.86
N LEU A 28 -54.36 14.42 -25.82
CA LEU A 28 -55.78 14.52 -25.52
C LEU A 28 -56.00 14.47 -24.00
N VAL A 29 -56.52 15.58 -23.50
CA VAL A 29 -57.04 15.76 -22.14
C VAL A 29 -58.47 15.21 -22.08
N VAL A 30 -58.79 14.36 -21.13
CA VAL A 30 -60.15 14.14 -20.65
C VAL A 30 -60.18 14.03 -19.14
N ALA A 31 -60.89 14.95 -18.52
CA ALA A 31 -61.20 14.94 -17.09
C ALA A 31 -62.36 13.97 -16.81
N GLY A 32 -62.26 13.23 -15.73
CA GLY A 32 -63.34 12.38 -15.22
C GLY A 32 -63.22 12.17 -13.73
N LEU A 33 -64.09 12.78 -12.94
CA LEU A 33 -64.25 12.60 -11.51
C LEU A 33 -64.83 11.20 -11.19
N GLY A 34 -64.23 10.50 -10.22
CA GLY A 34 -64.79 9.27 -9.70
C GLY A 34 -64.11 8.88 -8.36
N THR A 35 -64.78 9.15 -7.27
CA THR A 35 -64.39 8.78 -5.91
C THR A 35 -64.54 7.28 -5.66
N ALA A 36 -63.46 6.60 -5.28
CA ALA A 36 -63.55 5.32 -4.56
C ALA A 36 -62.36 5.21 -3.61
N ALA A 37 -62.64 5.21 -2.32
CA ALA A 37 -61.68 5.01 -1.30
C ALA A 37 -61.26 3.52 -1.25
N HIS A 38 -60.02 3.24 -1.50
CA HIS A 38 -59.38 1.96 -1.14
C HIS A 38 -58.23 2.26 -0.20
N ALA A 39 -58.32 1.81 1.02
CA ALA A 39 -57.25 1.83 1.98
C ALA A 39 -56.13 0.87 1.49
N SER A 40 -55.06 1.40 0.96
CA SER A 40 -53.84 0.67 0.73
C SER A 40 -52.96 0.83 1.95
N ALA A 41 -52.65 -0.26 2.63
CA ALA A 41 -51.63 -0.30 3.65
C ALA A 41 -50.27 -0.03 3.01
N ASP A 42 -49.78 1.19 3.13
CA ASP A 42 -48.42 1.56 2.84
C ASP A 42 -47.51 0.95 3.89
N THR A 43 -46.94 -0.23 3.61
CA THR A 43 -45.73 -0.66 4.26
C THR A 43 -44.59 0.16 3.69
N ALA A 44 -44.40 1.34 4.26
CA ALA A 44 -43.20 2.16 3.98
C ALA A 44 -41.99 1.38 4.45
N ALA A 45 -41.30 0.71 3.51
CA ALA A 45 -39.96 0.25 3.69
C ALA A 45 -39.09 1.50 3.84
N THR A 46 -38.84 1.94 5.07
CA THR A 46 -37.88 2.97 5.41
C THR A 46 -36.46 2.43 5.07
N SER A 47 -36.03 2.60 3.84
CA SER A 47 -34.63 2.45 3.52
C SER A 47 -33.87 3.53 4.30
N HIS A 48 -33.30 3.16 5.43
CA HIS A 48 -32.39 4.03 6.17
C HIS A 48 -31.15 4.22 5.30
N LYS A 49 -31.14 5.24 4.45
CA LYS A 49 -29.90 5.71 3.81
C LYS A 49 -29.01 6.24 4.93
N VAL A 50 -28.08 5.41 5.39
CA VAL A 50 -27.03 5.83 6.32
C VAL A 50 -26.24 6.94 5.60
N SER A 51 -26.21 8.13 6.19
CA SER A 51 -25.50 9.26 5.57
C SER A 51 -23.99 9.02 5.60
N ALA A 52 -23.24 9.60 4.66
CA ALA A 52 -21.77 9.54 4.66
C ALA A 52 -21.17 10.00 5.99
N LYS A 53 -21.80 10.99 6.65
CA LYS A 53 -21.40 11.46 7.98
C LYS A 53 -21.61 10.39 9.07
N ALA A 54 -22.67 9.58 8.98
CA ALA A 54 -22.89 8.47 9.92
C ALA A 54 -21.89 7.33 9.68
N ILE A 55 -21.53 7.04 8.42
CA ILE A 55 -20.48 6.08 8.06
C ILE A 55 -19.13 6.53 8.63
N ALA A 56 -18.73 7.78 8.40
CA ALA A 56 -17.47 8.33 8.93
C ALA A 56 -17.43 8.30 10.48
N ALA A 57 -18.55 8.57 11.15
CA ALA A 57 -18.63 8.51 12.60
C ALA A 57 -18.53 7.06 13.15
N GLN A 58 -18.99 6.06 12.40
CA GLN A 58 -18.82 4.65 12.75
C GLN A 58 -17.38 4.18 12.54
N VAL A 59 -16.78 4.53 11.41
CA VAL A 59 -15.37 4.19 11.12
C VAL A 59 -14.42 4.80 12.16
N ALA A 60 -14.75 5.97 12.72
CA ALA A 60 -13.96 6.57 13.80
C ALA A 60 -13.94 5.78 15.12
N LYS A 61 -14.78 4.75 15.25
CA LYS A 61 -14.90 3.90 16.46
C LYS A 61 -14.26 2.52 16.30
N ALA A 62 -13.58 2.26 15.18
CA ALA A 62 -12.91 0.99 14.96
C ALA A 62 -11.90 0.70 16.09
N HIS A 63 -12.02 -0.47 16.70
CA HIS A 63 -11.13 -0.93 17.77
C HIS A 63 -10.73 -2.37 17.51
N VAL A 64 -9.44 -2.61 17.45
CA VAL A 64 -8.88 -3.93 17.19
C VAL A 64 -7.88 -4.34 18.26
N GLN A 65 -7.71 -5.67 18.40
CA GLN A 65 -6.57 -6.30 19.07
C GLN A 65 -5.63 -6.80 17.99
N TYR A 66 -4.33 -6.71 18.20
CA TYR A 66 -3.32 -7.15 17.24
C TYR A 66 -2.08 -7.68 17.95
N THR A 67 -1.22 -8.35 17.21
CA THR A 67 0.11 -8.82 17.64
C THR A 67 1.14 -8.47 16.58
N ARG A 68 2.39 -8.28 16.97
CA ARG A 68 3.50 -8.20 16.01
C ARG A 68 3.62 -9.53 15.27
N ALA A 69 3.83 -9.48 13.96
CA ALA A 69 4.05 -10.66 13.13
C ALA A 69 5.42 -11.28 13.41
N CYS A 70 6.47 -10.50 13.26
CA CYS A 70 7.81 -10.88 13.68
C CYS A 70 8.01 -10.60 15.17
N GLY A 71 8.53 -11.49 15.91
CA GLY A 71 8.70 -11.43 17.37
C GLY A 71 9.18 -10.11 17.98
N ALA A 72 9.69 -10.15 19.20
CA ALA A 72 10.06 -8.97 19.98
C ALA A 72 11.24 -8.20 19.37
N THR A 73 11.54 -7.02 19.97
CA THR A 73 12.64 -6.12 19.62
C THR A 73 13.90 -6.86 19.16
N PRO A 74 14.40 -6.58 17.97
CA PRO A 74 15.57 -7.26 17.42
C PRO A 74 16.82 -6.96 18.28
N LYS A 75 17.75 -7.90 18.31
CA LYS A 75 19.08 -7.66 18.89
C LYS A 75 19.86 -6.69 18.00
N LYS A 76 20.86 -6.02 18.56
CA LYS A 76 21.71 -5.09 17.81
C LYS A 76 22.28 -5.76 16.53
N GLY A 77 22.21 -5.07 15.39
CA GLY A 77 22.64 -5.58 14.09
C GLY A 77 21.64 -6.54 13.43
N TYR A 78 20.39 -6.50 13.89
CA TYR A 78 19.28 -7.25 13.34
C TYR A 78 18.05 -6.36 13.25
N ALA A 79 17.25 -6.55 12.21
CA ALA A 79 15.93 -5.96 12.06
C ALA A 79 14.82 -6.90 12.55
N ALA A 80 13.63 -6.34 12.68
CA ALA A 80 12.37 -7.08 12.76
C ALA A 80 11.39 -6.48 11.76
N CYS A 81 10.45 -7.27 11.25
CA CYS A 81 9.42 -6.75 10.39
C CYS A 81 8.49 -5.76 11.14
N ASN A 82 8.02 -4.76 10.43
CA ASN A 82 7.12 -3.73 10.93
C ASN A 82 5.67 -4.03 10.57
N ALA A 83 5.20 -5.26 10.86
CA ALA A 83 3.84 -5.72 10.63
C ALA A 83 3.10 -6.06 11.91
N LEU A 84 1.84 -5.65 11.97
CA LEU A 84 0.90 -5.90 13.07
C LEU A 84 -0.32 -6.66 12.56
N ARG A 85 -0.45 -7.92 12.92
CA ARG A 85 -1.60 -8.76 12.56
C ARG A 85 -2.76 -8.55 13.53
N VAL A 86 -3.93 -8.20 13.00
CA VAL A 86 -5.16 -8.06 13.79
C VAL A 86 -5.65 -9.44 14.25
N THR A 87 -5.84 -9.58 15.57
CA THR A 87 -6.27 -10.82 16.22
C THR A 87 -7.68 -10.75 16.78
N GLY A 88 -8.30 -9.57 16.80
CA GLY A 88 -9.67 -9.41 17.31
C GLY A 88 -10.20 -8.00 17.12
N GLY A 89 -11.51 -7.83 17.29
CA GLY A 89 -12.16 -6.53 17.18
C GLY A 89 -12.82 -6.27 15.83
N THR A 90 -13.09 -5.01 15.52
CA THR A 90 -13.80 -4.59 14.32
C THR A 90 -12.96 -3.54 13.59
N THR A 91 -12.58 -3.82 12.35
CA THR A 91 -11.80 -2.90 11.52
C THR A 91 -12.67 -1.82 10.89
N ALA A 92 -12.07 -0.70 10.48
CA ALA A 92 -12.77 0.37 9.77
C ALA A 92 -13.41 -0.13 8.45
N PHE A 93 -12.78 -1.07 7.77
CA PHE A 93 -13.36 -1.72 6.59
C PHE A 93 -14.65 -2.47 6.94
N MET A 94 -14.66 -3.26 8.01
CA MET A 94 -15.85 -4.01 8.44
C MET A 94 -16.98 -3.07 8.85
N GLU A 95 -16.67 -1.97 9.51
CA GLU A 95 -17.65 -0.94 9.85
C GLU A 95 -18.22 -0.25 8.59
N LYS A 96 -17.35 0.12 7.63
CA LYS A 96 -17.74 0.66 6.33
C LYS A 96 -18.69 -0.31 5.60
N GLN A 97 -18.33 -1.59 5.51
CA GLN A 97 -19.16 -2.60 4.85
C GLN A 97 -20.51 -2.82 5.54
N ALA A 98 -20.53 -2.80 6.86
CA ALA A 98 -21.75 -2.93 7.65
C ALA A 98 -22.68 -1.73 7.46
N ALA A 99 -22.14 -0.53 7.48
CA ALA A 99 -22.88 0.72 7.24
C ALA A 99 -23.49 0.76 5.83
N LEU A 100 -22.75 0.34 4.80
CA LEU A 100 -23.28 0.25 3.43
C LEU A 100 -24.43 -0.74 3.29
N LYS A 101 -24.45 -1.79 4.09
CA LYS A 101 -25.51 -2.83 4.12
C LYS A 101 -26.63 -2.54 5.11
N GLY A 102 -26.50 -1.50 5.93
CA GLY A 102 -27.47 -1.17 7.01
C GLY A 102 -27.55 -2.24 8.10
N ILE A 103 -26.46 -2.94 8.42
CA ILE A 103 -26.37 -4.00 9.42
C ILE A 103 -25.32 -3.65 10.49
N ALA A 104 -25.34 -4.38 11.61
CA ALA A 104 -24.26 -4.27 12.60
C ALA A 104 -22.95 -4.85 12.06
N PRO A 105 -21.78 -4.23 12.36
CA PRO A 105 -20.51 -4.76 11.94
C PRO A 105 -20.20 -6.10 12.62
N LYS A 106 -19.55 -6.99 11.89
CA LYS A 106 -19.01 -8.24 12.45
C LYS A 106 -17.74 -7.92 13.25
N THR A 107 -17.34 -8.86 14.08
CA THR A 107 -16.13 -8.76 14.90
C THR A 107 -15.21 -9.95 14.57
N ILE A 108 -13.93 -9.67 14.34
CA ILE A 108 -12.89 -10.70 14.25
C ILE A 108 -12.78 -11.36 15.63
N LYS A 109 -12.85 -12.67 15.67
CA LYS A 109 -12.66 -13.44 16.89
C LYS A 109 -11.24 -13.95 16.98
N PRO A 110 -10.65 -13.98 18.18
CA PRO A 110 -9.29 -14.54 18.34
C PRO A 110 -9.21 -15.95 17.74
N ASN A 111 -8.12 -16.21 17.00
CA ASN A 111 -7.83 -17.50 16.36
C ASN A 111 -8.89 -18.00 15.35
N ALA A 112 -9.77 -17.14 14.87
CA ALA A 112 -10.72 -17.49 13.83
C ALA A 112 -10.16 -17.09 12.46
N SER A 113 -10.16 -18.04 11.52
CA SER A 113 -9.97 -17.73 10.11
C SER A 113 -11.13 -16.90 9.58
N SER A 114 -10.84 -15.90 8.78
CA SER A 114 -11.87 -15.24 8.00
C SER A 114 -12.03 -15.92 6.64
N ALA A 115 -13.26 -16.21 6.24
CA ALA A 115 -13.55 -16.75 4.92
C ALA A 115 -13.54 -15.65 3.82
N SER A 116 -13.31 -14.40 4.20
CA SER A 116 -13.32 -13.22 3.31
C SER A 116 -12.51 -12.08 3.91
N PRO A 117 -12.04 -11.14 3.08
CA PRO A 117 -11.29 -9.96 3.51
C PRO A 117 -11.97 -9.18 4.64
N THR A 118 -11.19 -8.67 5.58
CA THR A 118 -11.63 -7.89 6.74
C THR A 118 -10.89 -6.55 6.90
N GLY A 119 -9.98 -6.23 6.00
CA GLY A 119 -9.26 -4.97 5.86
C GLY A 119 -9.51 -4.30 4.51
N PHE A 120 -8.93 -3.12 4.29
CA PHE A 120 -8.99 -2.44 3.01
C PHE A 120 -8.32 -3.27 1.91
N GLY A 121 -8.90 -3.22 0.71
CA GLY A 121 -8.41 -3.93 -0.46
C GLY A 121 -7.98 -2.98 -1.59
N PRO A 122 -7.65 -3.51 -2.79
CA PRO A 122 -7.12 -2.73 -3.91
C PRO A 122 -7.94 -1.48 -4.26
N SER A 123 -9.26 -1.60 -4.35
CA SER A 123 -10.12 -0.48 -4.69
C SER A 123 -10.13 0.63 -3.64
N ASP A 124 -9.96 0.28 -2.36
CA ASP A 124 -9.90 1.25 -1.26
C ASP A 124 -8.59 2.03 -1.33
N ILE A 125 -7.45 1.33 -1.46
CA ILE A 125 -6.10 1.91 -1.55
C ILE A 125 -5.97 2.81 -2.78
N GLN A 126 -6.36 2.30 -3.95
CA GLN A 126 -6.30 3.07 -5.20
C GLN A 126 -7.21 4.30 -5.15
N SER A 127 -8.38 4.20 -4.52
CA SER A 127 -9.29 5.35 -4.32
C SER A 127 -8.71 6.36 -3.34
N ALA A 128 -8.16 5.89 -2.21
CA ALA A 128 -7.61 6.77 -1.18
C ALA A 128 -6.45 7.63 -1.69
N TYR A 129 -5.63 7.07 -2.56
CA TYR A 129 -4.41 7.72 -3.07
C TYR A 129 -4.53 8.23 -4.51
N GLY A 130 -5.74 8.23 -5.10
CA GLY A 130 -5.97 8.74 -6.46
C GLY A 130 -5.26 7.93 -7.55
N LEU A 131 -5.04 6.63 -7.33
CA LEU A 131 -4.21 5.76 -8.18
C LEU A 131 -5.00 4.94 -9.20
N ALA A 132 -6.34 4.92 -9.16
CA ALA A 132 -7.15 4.00 -9.97
C ALA A 132 -6.83 4.05 -11.47
N SER A 133 -6.60 5.24 -12.03
CA SER A 133 -6.21 5.39 -13.44
C SER A 133 -4.80 4.86 -13.71
N ALA A 134 -3.82 5.20 -12.86
CA ALA A 134 -2.44 4.73 -13.02
C ALA A 134 -2.36 3.21 -12.83
N ALA A 135 -3.02 2.65 -11.82
CA ALA A 135 -3.06 1.21 -11.57
C ALA A 135 -3.63 0.41 -12.75
N SER A 136 -4.58 0.99 -13.51
CA SER A 136 -5.16 0.33 -14.68
C SER A 136 -4.31 0.41 -15.94
N SER A 137 -3.44 1.42 -16.08
CA SER A 137 -2.75 1.73 -17.34
C SER A 137 -1.22 1.65 -17.28
N ASN A 138 -0.62 1.74 -16.10
CA ASN A 138 0.82 1.78 -15.88
C ASN A 138 1.34 0.49 -15.22
N GLY A 139 2.64 0.43 -14.98
CA GLY A 139 3.31 -0.64 -14.25
C GLY A 139 3.72 -1.85 -15.10
N SER A 140 3.17 -1.99 -16.32
CA SER A 140 3.55 -3.09 -17.20
C SER A 140 5.02 -3.00 -17.59
N GLY A 141 5.78 -4.08 -17.31
CA GLY A 141 7.23 -4.14 -17.53
C GLY A 141 8.08 -3.59 -16.38
N GLU A 142 7.47 -2.92 -15.40
CA GLU A 142 8.16 -2.52 -14.17
C GLU A 142 8.17 -3.68 -13.18
N THR A 143 9.25 -3.82 -12.41
CA THR A 143 9.40 -4.84 -11.37
C THR A 143 9.57 -4.16 -10.02
N VAL A 144 8.67 -4.47 -9.09
CA VAL A 144 8.83 -4.11 -7.67
C VAL A 144 9.46 -5.30 -6.97
N ALA A 145 10.63 -5.10 -6.38
CA ALA A 145 11.26 -6.07 -5.51
C ALA A 145 10.81 -5.86 -4.07
N ILE A 146 10.58 -6.96 -3.39
CA ILE A 146 10.33 -7.08 -1.96
C ILE A 146 11.54 -7.76 -1.37
N VAL A 147 12.13 -7.17 -0.34
CA VAL A 147 13.26 -7.73 0.40
C VAL A 147 12.80 -8.02 1.81
N ASP A 148 12.80 -9.29 2.18
CA ASP A 148 12.44 -9.78 3.50
C ASP A 148 13.41 -10.86 3.96
N ALA A 149 13.27 -11.33 5.19
CA ALA A 149 14.14 -12.37 5.76
C ALA A 149 13.39 -13.69 5.88
N TYR A 150 14.14 -14.78 5.70
CA TYR A 150 13.64 -16.16 5.76
C TYR A 150 12.76 -16.50 4.54
N ASP A 151 12.05 -17.65 4.59
CA ASP A 151 11.24 -18.16 3.47
C ASP A 151 9.75 -18.20 3.83
N ASP A 152 8.91 -17.74 2.89
CA ASP A 152 7.50 -18.09 2.83
C ASP A 152 7.26 -19.17 1.77
N PRO A 153 7.12 -20.44 2.17
CA PRO A 153 6.87 -21.54 1.23
C PRO A 153 5.56 -21.44 0.44
N ASN A 154 4.61 -20.60 0.92
CA ASN A 154 3.29 -20.47 0.34
C ASN A 154 3.12 -19.19 -0.49
N ALA A 155 4.12 -18.32 -0.58
CA ALA A 155 4.07 -16.98 -1.16
C ALA A 155 3.32 -16.91 -2.51
N GLU A 156 3.68 -17.72 -3.49
CA GLU A 156 3.02 -17.69 -4.81
C GLU A 156 1.57 -18.17 -4.77
N ALA A 157 1.26 -19.20 -3.97
CA ALA A 157 -0.09 -19.76 -3.87
C ALA A 157 -1.04 -18.80 -3.15
N ASP A 158 -0.54 -18.12 -2.12
CA ASP A 158 -1.29 -17.13 -1.34
C ASP A 158 -1.51 -15.86 -2.17
N LEU A 159 -0.49 -15.37 -2.85
CA LEU A 159 -0.59 -14.28 -3.82
C LEU A 159 -1.64 -14.56 -4.91
N ALA A 160 -1.65 -15.78 -5.47
CA ALA A 160 -2.63 -16.18 -6.49
C ALA A 160 -4.06 -16.13 -5.92
N THR A 161 -4.26 -16.53 -4.66
CA THR A 161 -5.55 -16.47 -3.96
C THR A 161 -5.98 -15.03 -3.74
N TYR A 162 -5.09 -14.17 -3.27
CA TYR A 162 -5.36 -12.74 -3.09
C TYR A 162 -5.79 -12.09 -4.41
N ARG A 163 -4.99 -12.26 -5.47
CA ARG A 163 -5.26 -11.66 -6.77
C ARG A 163 -6.57 -12.16 -7.38
N SER A 164 -6.86 -13.44 -7.25
CA SER A 164 -8.13 -14.04 -7.69
C SER A 164 -9.33 -13.44 -6.95
N GLN A 165 -9.25 -13.25 -5.63
CA GLN A 165 -10.31 -12.66 -4.81
C GLN A 165 -10.72 -11.27 -5.29
N TYR A 166 -9.75 -10.47 -5.72
CA TYR A 166 -9.98 -9.10 -6.16
C TYR A 166 -10.11 -8.94 -7.68
N GLY A 167 -10.05 -10.03 -8.44
CA GLY A 167 -10.13 -10.00 -9.90
C GLY A 167 -8.94 -9.30 -10.57
N LEU A 168 -7.78 -9.32 -9.92
CA LEU A 168 -6.54 -8.78 -10.47
C LEU A 168 -5.94 -9.76 -11.49
N PRO A 169 -5.10 -9.30 -12.44
CA PRO A 169 -4.41 -10.19 -13.38
C PRO A 169 -3.60 -11.26 -12.63
N ALA A 170 -3.55 -12.48 -13.13
CA ALA A 170 -2.70 -13.52 -12.55
C ALA A 170 -1.22 -13.11 -12.62
N CYS A 171 -0.47 -13.39 -11.55
CA CYS A 171 0.96 -13.14 -11.46
C CYS A 171 1.64 -14.37 -10.88
N THR A 172 2.28 -15.14 -11.74
CA THR A 172 2.87 -16.44 -11.40
C THR A 172 4.28 -16.55 -11.95
N SER A 173 5.07 -17.48 -11.41
CA SER A 173 6.39 -17.82 -11.92
C SER A 173 6.33 -18.31 -13.37
N ASP A 174 5.33 -19.10 -13.74
CA ASP A 174 5.11 -19.57 -15.11
C ASP A 174 4.86 -18.42 -16.12
N SER A 175 4.23 -17.33 -15.67
CA SER A 175 3.99 -16.15 -16.51
C SER A 175 5.19 -15.20 -16.56
N GLY A 176 6.19 -15.38 -15.70
CA GLY A 176 7.30 -14.46 -15.50
C GLY A 176 6.94 -13.17 -14.77
N CYS A 177 5.71 -13.08 -14.24
CA CYS A 177 5.26 -11.94 -13.43
C CYS A 177 5.77 -12.01 -12.00
N PHE A 178 5.83 -13.20 -11.40
CA PHE A 178 6.36 -13.44 -10.07
C PHE A 178 7.68 -14.20 -10.14
N SER A 179 8.64 -13.84 -9.30
CA SER A 179 9.84 -14.62 -9.07
C SER A 179 10.27 -14.54 -7.60
N LYS A 180 10.81 -15.66 -7.08
CA LYS A 180 11.31 -15.77 -5.71
C LYS A 180 12.71 -16.34 -5.72
N VAL A 181 13.64 -15.67 -5.04
CA VAL A 181 15.04 -16.05 -4.95
C VAL A 181 15.59 -15.76 -3.55
N GLY A 182 16.64 -16.48 -3.14
CA GLY A 182 17.43 -16.09 -1.98
C GLY A 182 18.33 -14.88 -2.25
N GLN A 183 19.00 -14.37 -1.22
CA GLN A 183 19.94 -13.26 -1.32
C GLN A 183 21.16 -13.51 -2.21
N ASP A 184 21.35 -14.74 -2.68
CA ASP A 184 22.38 -15.16 -3.64
C ASP A 184 21.86 -15.29 -5.08
N GLY A 185 20.61 -14.89 -5.33
CA GLY A 185 19.94 -15.00 -6.63
C GLY A 185 19.45 -16.40 -6.98
N SER A 186 19.63 -17.39 -6.10
CA SER A 186 19.22 -18.76 -6.34
C SER A 186 17.74 -19.00 -6.02
N SER A 187 16.99 -19.58 -6.96
CA SER A 187 15.61 -20.02 -6.73
C SER A 187 15.50 -21.39 -6.05
N SER A 188 16.63 -22.07 -5.86
CA SER A 188 16.68 -23.43 -5.27
C SER A 188 17.39 -23.49 -3.91
N ASN A 189 18.03 -22.41 -3.51
CA ASN A 189 18.73 -22.29 -2.22
C ASN A 189 18.07 -21.18 -1.41
N LEU A 190 16.83 -21.45 -0.98
CA LEU A 190 16.05 -20.54 -0.16
C LEU A 190 16.36 -20.72 1.33
N PRO A 191 16.19 -19.68 2.15
CA PRO A 191 16.44 -19.75 3.58
C PRO A 191 15.45 -20.69 4.31
N THR A 192 15.63 -20.85 5.61
CA THR A 192 14.66 -21.56 6.46
C THR A 192 13.40 -20.76 6.60
N ALA A 193 12.23 -21.41 6.50
CA ALA A 193 10.95 -20.76 6.64
C ALA A 193 10.68 -20.22 8.06
N ASP A 194 10.07 -19.03 8.15
CA ASP A 194 9.62 -18.40 9.39
C ASP A 194 8.20 -17.86 9.25
N SER A 195 7.30 -18.21 10.16
CA SER A 195 5.87 -17.85 10.04
C SER A 195 5.57 -16.36 10.30
N GLY A 196 6.42 -15.67 11.01
CA GLY A 196 6.27 -14.23 11.24
C GLY A 196 6.63 -13.45 9.98
N TRP A 197 7.76 -13.83 9.39
CA TRP A 197 8.24 -13.24 8.15
C TRP A 197 7.39 -13.65 6.93
N ALA A 198 6.86 -14.87 6.89
CA ALA A 198 5.90 -15.26 5.85
C ALA A 198 4.63 -14.39 5.87
N GLY A 199 4.17 -13.99 7.06
CA GLY A 199 3.08 -13.01 7.18
C GLY A 199 3.47 -11.62 6.68
N GLU A 200 4.72 -11.19 6.86
CA GLU A 200 5.27 -9.97 6.28
C GLU A 200 5.33 -10.03 4.76
N GLU A 201 5.94 -11.08 4.22
CA GLU A 201 6.07 -11.30 2.77
C GLU A 201 4.69 -11.32 2.08
N SER A 202 3.71 -12.01 2.67
CA SER A 202 2.33 -12.01 2.18
C SER A 202 1.72 -10.60 2.18
N LEU A 203 1.97 -9.79 3.23
CA LEU A 203 1.54 -8.40 3.30
C LEU A 203 2.14 -7.58 2.16
N ASP A 204 3.43 -7.66 1.96
CA ASP A 204 4.16 -6.89 0.95
C ASP A 204 3.72 -7.26 -0.47
N LEU A 205 3.65 -8.56 -0.78
CA LEU A 205 3.16 -9.09 -2.05
C LEU A 205 1.75 -8.61 -2.39
N ASP A 206 0.86 -8.64 -1.39
CA ASP A 206 -0.52 -8.23 -1.54
C ASP A 206 -0.65 -6.71 -1.72
N MET A 207 0.17 -5.90 -1.04
CA MET A 207 0.17 -4.44 -1.19
C MET A 207 0.74 -3.99 -2.53
N VAL A 208 1.77 -4.66 -3.05
CA VAL A 208 2.24 -4.43 -4.43
C VAL A 208 1.13 -4.77 -5.41
N SER A 209 0.47 -5.93 -5.25
CA SER A 209 -0.65 -6.33 -6.10
C SER A 209 -1.84 -5.37 -6.03
N ALA A 210 -2.15 -4.84 -4.85
CA ALA A 210 -3.24 -3.89 -4.65
C ALA A 210 -2.98 -2.55 -5.32
N THR A 211 -1.73 -2.09 -5.30
CA THR A 211 -1.35 -0.75 -5.76
C THR A 211 -0.94 -0.75 -7.23
N CYS A 212 -0.09 -1.70 -7.64
CA CYS A 212 0.42 -1.85 -9.02
C CYS A 212 0.08 -3.24 -9.59
N PRO A 213 -1.19 -3.52 -9.95
CA PRO A 213 -1.61 -4.85 -10.37
C PRO A 213 -0.95 -5.35 -11.67
N ASN A 214 -0.35 -4.47 -12.46
CA ASN A 214 0.34 -4.80 -13.72
C ASN A 214 1.86 -4.89 -13.54
N CYS A 215 2.41 -4.57 -12.37
CA CYS A 215 3.83 -4.73 -12.08
C CYS A 215 4.20 -6.21 -11.96
N ASN A 216 5.43 -6.55 -12.35
CA ASN A 216 6.08 -7.79 -11.94
C ASN A 216 6.52 -7.68 -10.48
N ILE A 217 6.65 -8.81 -9.81
CA ILE A 217 7.04 -8.91 -8.42
C ILE A 217 8.25 -9.83 -8.29
N LEU A 218 9.30 -9.34 -7.64
CA LEU A 218 10.50 -10.09 -7.29
C LEU A 218 10.60 -10.17 -5.78
N LEU A 219 10.43 -11.36 -5.19
CA LEU A 219 10.68 -11.60 -3.78
C LEU A 219 12.13 -12.06 -3.60
N VAL A 220 12.90 -11.35 -2.77
CA VAL A 220 14.29 -11.68 -2.44
C VAL A 220 14.37 -11.96 -0.95
N GLU A 221 14.61 -13.22 -0.60
CA GLU A 221 14.62 -13.73 0.76
C GLU A 221 16.04 -13.74 1.33
N ALA A 222 16.30 -12.92 2.35
CA ALA A 222 17.56 -12.91 3.08
C ALA A 222 17.69 -14.13 4.00
N ASN A 223 18.89 -14.66 4.16
CA ASN A 223 19.16 -15.84 4.99
C ASN A 223 18.79 -15.64 6.47
N SER A 224 18.84 -14.41 6.92
CA SER A 224 18.41 -14.01 8.28
C SER A 224 18.03 -12.52 8.29
N ALA A 225 17.45 -12.08 9.41
CA ALA A 225 17.12 -10.67 9.61
C ALA A 225 18.32 -9.82 10.07
N SER A 226 19.57 -10.24 9.83
CA SER A 226 20.74 -9.40 10.10
C SER A 226 20.83 -8.26 9.07
N ASP A 227 21.33 -7.11 9.48
CA ASP A 227 21.51 -5.95 8.60
C ASP A 227 22.38 -6.31 7.37
N ASP A 228 23.39 -7.19 7.53
CA ASP A 228 24.24 -7.68 6.45
C ASP A 228 23.47 -8.58 5.44
N ASP A 229 22.66 -9.53 5.93
CA ASP A 229 21.89 -10.43 5.04
C ASP A 229 20.79 -9.67 4.28
N LEU A 230 20.07 -8.79 4.97
CA LEU A 230 19.03 -7.94 4.38
C LEU A 230 19.63 -6.96 3.36
N GLY A 231 20.78 -6.34 3.69
CA GLY A 231 21.52 -5.48 2.76
C GLY A 231 22.01 -6.23 1.52
N ALA A 232 22.51 -7.46 1.69
CA ALA A 232 22.90 -8.32 0.56
C ALA A 232 21.71 -8.63 -0.34
N ALA A 233 20.53 -8.86 0.21
CA ALA A 233 19.30 -9.09 -0.54
C ALA A 233 18.84 -7.82 -1.31
N VAL A 234 19.03 -6.62 -0.75
CA VAL A 234 18.83 -5.35 -1.49
C VAL A 234 19.76 -5.27 -2.69
N ASN A 235 21.05 -5.55 -2.51
CA ASN A 235 22.02 -5.57 -3.61
C ASN A 235 21.63 -6.58 -4.69
N GLU A 236 21.17 -7.77 -4.31
CA GLU A 236 20.71 -8.78 -5.26
C GLU A 236 19.46 -8.35 -6.03
N ALA A 237 18.47 -7.75 -5.35
CA ALA A 237 17.29 -7.19 -6.01
C ALA A 237 17.68 -6.19 -7.11
N VAL A 238 18.64 -5.30 -6.82
CA VAL A 238 19.15 -4.32 -7.78
C VAL A 238 19.96 -5.00 -8.90
N ALA A 239 20.78 -6.00 -8.58
CA ALA A 239 21.57 -6.77 -9.56
C ALA A 239 20.67 -7.54 -10.55
N LEU A 240 19.51 -8.01 -10.09
CA LEU A 240 18.47 -8.64 -10.92
C LEU A 240 17.65 -7.63 -11.72
N GLY A 241 17.93 -6.33 -11.58
CA GLY A 241 17.38 -5.28 -12.42
C GLY A 241 16.18 -4.54 -11.85
N ALA A 242 15.78 -4.80 -10.62
CA ALA A 242 14.71 -4.04 -9.96
C ALA A 242 15.04 -2.55 -9.87
N LYS A 243 14.03 -1.71 -10.15
CA LYS A 243 14.13 -0.25 -10.05
C LYS A 243 13.32 0.31 -8.89
N PHE A 244 12.56 -0.55 -8.23
CA PHE A 244 11.74 -0.24 -7.07
C PHE A 244 11.94 -1.37 -6.06
N VAL A 245 12.39 -1.04 -4.86
CA VAL A 245 12.71 -2.02 -3.81
C VAL A 245 11.98 -1.60 -2.52
N SER A 246 11.19 -2.49 -1.94
CA SER A 246 10.51 -2.30 -0.67
C SER A 246 11.19 -3.06 0.45
N ASN A 247 11.39 -2.40 1.58
CA ASN A 247 11.97 -2.95 2.80
C ASN A 247 11.00 -2.69 3.97
N SER A 248 10.32 -3.73 4.42
CA SER A 248 9.27 -3.62 5.43
C SER A 248 9.76 -4.02 6.82
N TYR A 249 10.95 -3.58 7.17
CA TYR A 249 11.61 -3.90 8.43
C TYR A 249 12.43 -2.74 8.96
N GLY A 250 12.80 -2.82 10.23
CA GLY A 250 13.71 -1.88 10.84
C GLY A 250 14.33 -2.40 12.13
N GLY A 251 15.36 -1.71 12.58
CA GLY A 251 16.08 -1.96 13.81
C GLY A 251 16.64 -0.68 14.41
N ALA A 252 17.25 -0.83 15.58
CA ALA A 252 17.89 0.31 16.24
C ALA A 252 19.08 0.82 15.44
N GLU A 253 19.17 2.12 15.26
CA GLU A 253 20.33 2.78 14.64
C GLU A 253 21.65 2.39 15.32
N SER A 254 22.71 2.37 14.54
CA SER A 254 24.06 2.02 14.98
C SER A 254 25.13 2.88 14.31
N ALA A 255 26.35 2.88 14.87
CA ALA A 255 27.48 3.56 14.23
C ALA A 255 27.92 2.91 12.88
N SER A 256 27.38 1.75 12.53
CA SER A 256 27.64 1.08 11.24
C SER A 256 26.73 1.54 10.12
N ASP A 257 25.65 2.29 10.41
CA ASP A 257 24.61 2.66 9.46
C ASP A 257 25.18 3.36 8.21
N THR A 258 26.08 4.35 8.39
CA THR A 258 26.74 5.04 7.27
C THR A 258 27.63 4.12 6.44
N THR A 259 28.11 3.00 6.97
CA THR A 259 28.84 1.97 6.22
C THR A 259 27.85 1.15 5.41
N TYR A 260 26.77 0.69 6.03
CA TYR A 260 25.68 -0.04 5.37
C TYR A 260 24.99 0.79 4.28
N ASP A 261 24.82 2.10 4.51
CA ASP A 261 24.36 3.05 3.50
C ASP A 261 25.17 2.95 2.21
N SER A 262 26.49 3.01 2.34
CA SER A 262 27.41 2.97 1.19
C SER A 262 27.47 1.61 0.53
N GLU A 263 27.28 0.54 1.29
CA GLU A 263 27.46 -0.84 0.86
C GLU A 263 26.16 -1.43 0.27
N TYR A 264 24.99 -1.05 0.80
CA TYR A 264 23.73 -1.72 0.48
C TYR A 264 22.62 -0.81 -0.08
N TYR A 265 22.63 0.49 0.20
CA TYR A 265 21.49 1.36 -0.16
C TYR A 265 21.83 2.44 -1.18
N ASN A 266 23.12 2.67 -1.45
CA ASN A 266 23.56 3.71 -2.41
C ASN A 266 23.41 3.24 -3.87
N HIS A 267 22.19 3.21 -4.37
CA HIS A 267 21.85 2.77 -5.73
C HIS A 267 21.16 3.91 -6.52
N PRO A 268 21.93 4.79 -7.19
CA PRO A 268 21.33 5.82 -8.05
C PRO A 268 20.44 5.21 -9.14
N GLY A 269 19.27 5.80 -9.36
CA GLY A 269 18.30 5.31 -10.34
C GLY A 269 17.42 4.14 -9.84
N VAL A 270 17.45 3.85 -8.54
CA VAL A 270 16.56 2.87 -7.88
C VAL A 270 15.78 3.57 -6.77
N ALA A 271 14.46 3.43 -6.78
CA ALA A 271 13.61 3.88 -5.69
C ALA A 271 13.58 2.78 -4.61
N ILE A 272 14.25 3.03 -3.50
CA ILE A 272 14.27 2.14 -2.35
C ILE A 272 13.36 2.75 -1.27
N THR A 273 12.36 2.04 -0.81
CA THR A 273 11.51 2.44 0.33
C THR A 273 11.86 1.64 1.56
N ALA A 274 11.71 2.23 2.73
CA ALA A 274 11.85 1.54 4.00
C ALA A 274 10.76 2.01 4.97
N SER A 275 10.14 1.06 5.67
CA SER A 275 9.15 1.34 6.71
C SER A 275 9.79 2.12 7.87
N ALA A 276 9.13 3.19 8.32
CA ALA A 276 9.68 4.11 9.33
C ALA A 276 9.71 3.54 10.74
N GLY A 277 9.07 2.38 10.96
CA GLY A 277 8.98 1.73 12.26
C GLY A 277 7.59 1.81 12.88
N ASP A 278 7.35 0.92 13.85
CA ASP A 278 6.06 0.72 14.52
C ASP A 278 6.13 1.03 16.03
N SER A 279 7.24 1.58 16.49
CA SER A 279 7.52 1.78 17.92
C SER A 279 7.22 3.20 18.41
N ALA A 280 6.37 3.94 17.68
CA ALA A 280 6.07 5.37 17.90
C ALA A 280 7.31 6.26 17.68
N TYR A 281 7.41 7.41 18.39
CA TYR A 281 8.50 8.35 18.16
C TYR A 281 9.87 7.73 18.42
N GLY A 282 10.69 7.68 17.39
CA GLY A 282 12.04 7.15 17.31
C GLY A 282 12.42 6.86 15.87
N ALA A 283 13.68 7.07 15.50
CA ALA A 283 14.21 6.71 14.19
C ALA A 283 14.70 5.26 14.20
N GLU A 284 14.47 4.54 13.10
CA GLU A 284 14.93 3.19 12.85
C GLU A 284 15.78 3.14 11.57
N TYR A 285 16.69 2.16 11.49
CA TYR A 285 17.46 1.83 10.29
C TYR A 285 16.82 0.59 9.60
N PRO A 286 16.67 0.53 8.24
CA PRO A 286 17.29 1.40 7.25
C PRO A 286 16.49 2.66 6.86
N ALA A 287 15.36 2.96 7.46
CA ALA A 287 14.59 4.17 7.17
C ALA A 287 15.41 5.46 7.37
N ALA A 288 16.38 5.46 8.29
CA ALA A 288 17.29 6.58 8.54
C ALA A 288 18.33 6.81 7.43
N SER A 289 18.53 5.85 6.53
CA SER A 289 19.46 6.03 5.40
C SER A 289 19.10 7.23 4.52
N GLN A 290 20.09 8.00 4.13
CA GLN A 290 19.90 9.13 3.21
C GLN A 290 19.54 8.71 1.79
N TYR A 291 19.68 7.44 1.43
CA TYR A 291 19.46 6.90 0.10
C TYR A 291 18.06 6.29 -0.08
N VAL A 292 17.32 6.09 1.01
CA VAL A 292 15.98 5.49 0.96
C VAL A 292 14.88 6.52 1.18
N THR A 293 13.68 6.21 0.69
CA THR A 293 12.45 6.91 1.04
C THR A 293 11.89 6.30 2.32
N ALA A 294 11.98 7.02 3.43
CA ALA A 294 11.40 6.59 4.70
C ALA A 294 9.88 6.75 4.67
N VAL A 295 9.14 5.66 4.91
CA VAL A 295 7.69 5.64 4.78
C VAL A 295 7.00 5.53 6.14
N GLY A 296 6.37 6.61 6.55
CA GLY A 296 5.56 6.68 7.76
C GLY A 296 4.17 6.07 7.63
N GLY A 297 3.41 6.08 8.71
CA GLY A 297 2.13 5.41 8.83
C GLY A 297 0.97 6.30 9.23
N THR A 298 -0.18 6.12 8.56
CA THR A 298 -1.41 6.84 8.84
C THR A 298 -2.55 5.93 9.27
N ALA A 299 -3.54 6.51 9.97
CA ALA A 299 -4.87 5.95 10.17
C ALA A 299 -5.80 6.48 9.06
N LEU A 300 -6.14 5.63 8.10
CA LEU A 300 -6.96 5.95 6.93
C LEU A 300 -8.45 5.75 7.22
N LYS A 301 -9.28 6.78 6.97
CA LYS A 301 -10.73 6.73 7.20
C LYS A 301 -11.50 7.29 6.02
N THR A 302 -12.68 6.74 5.76
CA THR A 302 -13.62 7.35 4.83
C THR A 302 -14.26 8.59 5.43
N ASP A 303 -14.46 9.64 4.61
CA ASP A 303 -15.15 10.84 5.02
C ASP A 303 -16.11 11.38 3.92
N SER A 304 -16.65 12.58 4.12
CA SER A 304 -17.56 13.22 3.18
C SER A 304 -16.89 14.30 2.32
N SER A 305 -15.55 14.39 2.33
CA SER A 305 -14.78 15.30 1.49
C SER A 305 -14.86 14.89 0.01
N SER A 306 -14.39 15.75 -0.88
CA SER A 306 -14.27 15.42 -2.32
C SER A 306 -13.31 14.27 -2.59
N ARG A 307 -12.30 14.07 -1.72
CA ARG A 307 -11.41 12.91 -1.74
C ARG A 307 -12.14 11.63 -1.31
N GLY A 308 -13.14 11.75 -0.42
CA GLY A 308 -13.84 10.61 0.20
C GLY A 308 -13.05 9.92 1.31
N TRP A 309 -11.85 10.43 1.62
CA TRP A 309 -10.93 9.87 2.59
C TRP A 309 -10.24 10.98 3.41
N THR A 310 -9.90 10.65 4.65
CA THR A 310 -9.10 11.49 5.53
C THR A 310 -8.06 10.64 6.24
N GLU A 311 -6.95 11.27 6.64
CA GLU A 311 -5.87 10.60 7.35
C GLU A 311 -5.44 11.40 8.57
N SER A 312 -4.93 10.68 9.55
CA SER A 312 -4.21 11.24 10.70
C SER A 312 -2.99 10.39 10.97
N VAL A 313 -2.03 10.90 11.72
CA VAL A 313 -0.90 10.11 12.22
C VAL A 313 -1.40 8.84 12.89
N TRP A 314 -0.84 7.68 12.55
CA TRP A 314 -1.09 6.45 13.29
C TRP A 314 -0.39 6.50 14.65
N HIS A 315 -1.18 6.34 15.72
CA HIS A 315 -0.71 6.24 17.08
C HIS A 315 -1.72 5.48 17.94
N THR A 316 -1.33 4.32 18.43
CA THR A 316 -2.17 3.49 19.29
C THR A 316 -1.80 3.64 20.76
N SER A 317 -0.51 3.74 21.07
CA SER A 317 -0.01 3.90 22.43
C SER A 317 1.36 4.60 22.44
N SER A 318 1.91 4.87 23.60
CA SER A 318 3.25 5.48 23.73
C SER A 318 4.39 4.62 23.16
N THR A 319 4.12 3.37 22.83
CA THR A 319 5.10 2.40 22.32
C THR A 319 4.67 1.76 21.00
N GLU A 320 3.54 2.23 20.43
CA GLU A 320 3.01 1.70 19.16
C GLU A 320 2.35 2.82 18.35
N GLY A 321 2.84 3.00 17.16
CA GLY A 321 2.48 4.02 16.19
C GLY A 321 3.60 4.17 15.18
N THR A 322 3.40 4.98 14.16
CA THR A 322 4.41 5.22 13.14
C THR A 322 5.73 5.75 13.73
N GLY A 323 6.85 5.28 13.19
CA GLY A 323 8.17 5.83 13.49
C GLY A 323 8.31 7.27 12.97
N SER A 324 9.13 8.05 13.63
CA SER A 324 9.63 9.35 13.18
C SER A 324 10.79 9.79 14.06
N GLY A 325 11.59 10.70 13.59
CA GLY A 325 12.64 11.27 14.43
C GLY A 325 13.89 11.68 13.66
N CYS A 326 14.75 12.40 14.37
CA CYS A 326 16.05 12.80 13.87
C CYS A 326 17.03 11.64 14.09
N SER A 327 17.65 11.13 13.01
CA SER A 327 18.67 10.10 13.10
C SER A 327 19.82 10.52 14.02
N ALA A 328 20.36 9.56 14.76
CA ALA A 328 21.55 9.77 15.58
C ALA A 328 22.85 9.66 14.76
N ASN A 329 22.83 8.96 13.63
CA ASN A 329 24.03 8.56 12.89
C ASN A 329 24.06 9.08 11.44
N ASP A 330 22.92 9.08 10.75
CA ASP A 330 22.87 9.31 9.31
C ASP A 330 22.88 10.80 8.94
N PRO A 331 23.68 11.19 7.95
CA PRO A 331 23.76 12.59 7.55
C PRO A 331 22.50 13.04 6.84
N LYS A 332 22.12 14.31 7.04
CA LYS A 332 21.03 14.94 6.32
C LYS A 332 21.36 15.08 4.84
N PRO A 333 20.56 14.54 3.92
CA PRO A 333 20.76 14.78 2.50
C PRO A 333 20.42 16.25 2.15
N SER A 334 21.07 16.77 1.09
CA SER A 334 20.95 18.18 0.71
C SER A 334 19.53 18.61 0.29
N TRP A 335 18.70 17.69 -0.13
CA TRP A 335 17.31 17.94 -0.52
C TRP A 335 16.35 18.02 0.68
N GLN A 336 16.75 17.54 1.86
CA GLN A 336 15.95 17.65 3.08
C GLN A 336 16.27 18.97 3.80
N THR A 337 15.31 19.87 3.87
CA THR A 337 15.52 21.28 4.26
C THR A 337 14.93 21.66 5.61
N ASP A 338 14.38 20.72 6.37
CA ASP A 338 13.91 20.99 7.75
C ASP A 338 15.06 21.48 8.62
N SER A 339 14.77 22.42 9.53
CA SER A 339 15.82 23.13 10.31
C SER A 339 16.03 22.61 11.72
N GLY A 340 15.13 21.77 12.23
CA GLY A 340 15.16 21.33 13.63
C GLY A 340 16.08 20.13 13.89
N CYS A 341 16.34 19.30 12.87
CA CYS A 341 17.22 18.15 12.91
C CYS A 341 18.51 18.46 12.15
N SER A 342 19.68 18.16 12.71
CA SER A 342 20.98 18.33 12.01
C SER A 342 21.33 17.14 11.11
N ASN A 343 20.77 15.98 11.41
CA ASN A 343 20.95 14.73 10.69
C ASN A 343 19.71 14.42 9.81
N ARG A 344 19.66 13.22 9.25
CA ARG A 344 18.51 12.71 8.51
C ARG A 344 17.26 12.72 9.40
N MET A 345 16.17 13.30 8.92
CA MET A 345 14.85 13.28 9.57
C MET A 345 13.93 12.27 8.86
N ILE A 346 13.28 11.36 9.57
CA ILE A 346 12.26 10.46 9.03
C ILE A 346 10.87 10.81 9.59
N ALA A 347 9.74 10.63 8.79
CA ALA A 347 9.61 10.04 7.48
C ALA A 347 9.71 11.09 6.33
N ASP A 348 9.65 10.61 5.07
CA ASP A 348 9.59 11.47 3.87
C ASP A 348 8.17 11.60 3.34
N VAL A 349 7.46 10.47 3.31
CA VAL A 349 6.05 10.32 2.91
C VAL A 349 5.40 9.27 3.80
N SER A 350 4.10 9.04 3.63
CA SER A 350 3.37 8.04 4.41
C SER A 350 2.25 7.37 3.61
N ALA A 351 1.73 6.27 4.15
CA ALA A 351 0.52 5.60 3.70
C ALA A 351 -0.16 4.89 4.87
N VAL A 352 -1.28 4.19 4.63
CA VAL A 352 -2.05 3.49 5.67
C VAL A 352 -1.19 2.47 6.42
N ALA A 353 -1.27 2.52 7.76
CA ALA A 353 -0.52 1.65 8.66
C ALA A 353 -1.31 1.22 9.91
N ASP A 354 -2.25 2.04 10.41
CA ASP A 354 -2.99 1.72 11.63
C ASP A 354 -3.73 0.37 11.50
N PRO A 355 -3.48 -0.63 12.36
CA PRO A 355 -4.17 -1.92 12.31
C PRO A 355 -5.71 -1.80 12.38
N ALA A 356 -6.23 -0.76 13.07
CA ALA A 356 -7.68 -0.51 13.10
C ALA A 356 -8.25 -0.09 11.74
N THR A 357 -7.42 0.46 10.88
CA THR A 357 -7.73 0.82 9.48
C THR A 357 -6.91 -0.01 8.49
N GLY A 358 -6.47 -1.19 8.89
CA GLY A 358 -5.53 -2.04 8.20
C GLY A 358 -6.03 -2.64 6.89
N VAL A 359 -5.11 -3.29 6.20
CA VAL A 359 -5.28 -3.84 4.87
C VAL A 359 -5.53 -5.35 4.91
N SER A 360 -6.21 -5.87 3.90
CA SER A 360 -6.47 -7.32 3.79
C SER A 360 -5.25 -8.03 3.20
N VAL A 361 -4.91 -9.16 3.78
CA VAL A 361 -3.80 -10.03 3.39
C VAL A 361 -4.26 -11.48 3.41
N TYR A 362 -3.77 -12.28 2.46
CA TYR A 362 -4.01 -13.71 2.44
C TYR A 362 -2.72 -14.46 2.74
N ASP A 363 -2.67 -15.17 3.85
CA ASP A 363 -1.51 -15.88 4.38
C ASP A 363 -1.95 -17.22 4.96
N THR A 364 -1.31 -18.32 4.49
CA THR A 364 -1.60 -19.68 4.94
C THR A 364 -0.41 -20.38 5.58
N TYR A 365 0.80 -19.79 5.56
CA TYR A 365 1.93 -20.43 6.22
C TYR A 365 1.84 -20.25 7.74
N GLN A 366 1.40 -21.33 8.42
CA GLN A 366 1.05 -21.35 9.85
C GLN A 366 0.00 -20.28 10.25
N ALA A 367 -0.73 -19.78 9.28
CA ALA A 367 -1.84 -18.84 9.40
C ALA A 367 -3.10 -19.41 8.75
N SER A 368 -4.22 -18.68 8.79
CA SER A 368 -5.52 -19.28 8.49
C SER A 368 -6.28 -18.60 7.33
N GLY A 369 -5.54 -18.11 6.33
CA GLY A 369 -6.12 -17.48 5.14
C GLY A 369 -6.27 -15.97 5.30
N TRP A 370 -7.48 -15.41 5.17
CA TRP A 370 -7.69 -13.96 5.24
C TRP A 370 -7.39 -13.38 6.60
N ASN A 371 -6.47 -12.44 6.62
CA ASN A 371 -6.04 -11.67 7.78
C ASN A 371 -6.21 -10.17 7.50
N THR A 372 -6.09 -9.34 8.53
CA THR A 372 -5.91 -7.90 8.42
C THR A 372 -4.58 -7.54 9.07
N TYR A 373 -3.77 -6.79 8.35
CA TYR A 373 -2.50 -6.29 8.84
C TYR A 373 -2.48 -4.76 8.85
N GLY A 374 -1.71 -4.21 9.76
CA GLY A 374 -1.24 -2.84 9.81
C GLY A 374 0.26 -2.83 10.06
N GLY A 375 0.78 -1.67 10.49
CA GLY A 375 2.19 -1.41 10.60
C GLY A 375 2.73 -0.64 9.40
N THR A 376 3.88 -0.02 9.53
CA THR A 376 4.53 0.71 8.42
C THR A 376 5.02 -0.24 7.32
N SER A 377 5.01 -1.54 7.56
CA SER A 377 5.12 -2.60 6.55
C SER A 377 4.04 -2.54 5.47
N ALA A 378 2.82 -2.14 5.80
CA ALA A 378 1.80 -1.91 4.77
C ALA A 378 2.12 -0.69 3.90
N SER A 379 2.73 0.33 4.49
CA SER A 379 3.00 1.61 3.82
C SER A 379 4.14 1.52 2.81
N SER A 380 5.23 0.82 3.13
CA SER A 380 6.44 0.75 2.30
C SER A 380 6.17 0.17 0.91
N PRO A 381 5.56 -1.02 0.74
CA PRO A 381 5.27 -1.61 -0.58
C PRO A 381 4.23 -0.79 -1.36
N ILE A 382 3.30 -0.11 -0.69
CA ILE A 382 2.39 0.84 -1.35
C ILE A 382 3.19 1.95 -2.00
N ILE A 383 4.12 2.59 -1.29
CA ILE A 383 4.92 3.69 -1.83
C ILE A 383 5.91 3.21 -2.91
N ALA A 384 6.56 2.06 -2.75
CA ALA A 384 7.39 1.45 -3.80
C ALA A 384 6.59 1.24 -5.09
N SER A 385 5.34 0.77 -4.96
CA SER A 385 4.42 0.59 -6.08
C SER A 385 3.97 1.91 -6.71
N VAL A 386 3.81 2.98 -5.92
CA VAL A 386 3.50 4.31 -6.47
C VAL A 386 4.67 4.84 -7.32
N TYR A 387 5.92 4.62 -6.89
CA TYR A 387 7.09 4.90 -7.73
C TYR A 387 7.05 4.09 -9.03
N ALA A 388 6.72 2.79 -8.97
CA ALA A 388 6.62 1.95 -10.17
C ALA A 388 5.51 2.44 -11.12
N LEU A 389 4.37 2.88 -10.59
CA LEU A 389 3.30 3.50 -11.39
C LEU A 389 3.72 4.86 -11.99
N ALA A 390 4.65 5.56 -11.35
CA ALA A 390 5.18 6.82 -11.85
C ALA A 390 6.20 6.63 -12.99
N GLY A 391 6.81 5.44 -13.09
CA GLY A 391 7.80 5.04 -14.10
C GLY A 391 9.23 5.03 -13.58
N THR A 392 10.12 4.44 -14.37
CA THR A 392 11.54 4.24 -14.02
C THR A 392 12.23 5.55 -13.65
N PRO A 393 12.93 5.64 -12.49
CA PRO A 393 13.70 6.81 -12.10
C PRO A 393 14.84 7.14 -13.07
N GLY A 394 15.26 8.41 -13.08
CA GLY A 394 16.48 8.82 -13.81
C GLY A 394 17.73 8.09 -13.29
N SER A 395 18.60 7.63 -14.16
CA SER A 395 19.73 6.73 -13.84
C SER A 395 20.74 7.29 -12.83
N GLY A 396 20.74 8.59 -12.57
CA GLY A 396 21.62 9.24 -11.60
C GLY A 396 20.88 9.81 -10.40
N ASP A 397 19.57 9.62 -10.32
CA ASP A 397 18.73 10.23 -9.29
C ASP A 397 18.69 9.38 -8.02
N TYR A 398 18.46 10.03 -6.91
CA TYR A 398 18.00 9.40 -5.66
C TYR A 398 16.52 9.71 -5.49
N PRO A 399 15.61 8.77 -5.80
CA PRO A 399 14.17 9.02 -5.86
C PRO A 399 13.55 9.54 -4.56
N ALA A 400 14.18 9.32 -3.41
CA ALA A 400 13.77 9.89 -2.14
C ALA A 400 13.63 11.45 -2.17
N GLN A 401 14.32 12.13 -3.10
CA GLN A 401 14.19 13.58 -3.30
C GLN A 401 12.90 13.99 -4.05
N TYR A 402 12.24 13.10 -4.80
CA TYR A 402 11.13 13.47 -5.67
C TYR A 402 9.93 14.06 -4.92
N PRO A 403 9.46 13.49 -3.80
CA PRO A 403 8.39 14.09 -3.01
C PRO A 403 8.73 15.50 -2.51
N TYR A 404 9.99 15.78 -2.19
CA TYR A 404 10.45 17.10 -1.78
C TYR A 404 10.36 18.14 -2.90
N ALA A 405 10.62 17.75 -4.14
CA ALA A 405 10.45 18.61 -5.30
C ALA A 405 8.98 18.99 -5.57
N LYS A 406 8.03 18.26 -5.01
CA LYS A 406 6.58 18.52 -5.09
C LYS A 406 5.96 18.99 -3.78
N ALA A 407 6.79 19.33 -2.81
CA ALA A 407 6.38 19.86 -1.51
C ALA A 407 5.36 21.01 -1.62
N GLY A 408 4.30 20.96 -0.84
CA GLY A 408 3.27 21.99 -0.80
C GLY A 408 2.38 22.07 -2.05
N THR A 409 2.45 21.11 -2.97
CA THR A 409 1.56 21.00 -4.12
C THR A 409 0.43 20.00 -3.86
N SER A 410 -0.57 19.97 -4.75
CA SER A 410 -1.66 18.98 -4.69
C SER A 410 -1.25 17.54 -5.11
N ALA A 411 0.03 17.28 -5.30
CA ALA A 411 0.56 15.95 -5.64
C ALA A 411 0.63 15.01 -4.42
N LEU A 412 0.52 15.58 -3.23
CA LEU A 412 0.48 14.87 -1.94
C LEU A 412 -0.70 15.39 -1.11
N ASN A 413 -1.30 14.51 -0.32
CA ASN A 413 -2.30 14.87 0.69
C ASN A 413 -1.56 15.15 2.00
N ASP A 414 -1.49 16.41 2.38
CA ASP A 414 -0.87 16.85 3.63
C ASP A 414 -1.66 16.33 4.84
N VAL A 415 -1.02 15.59 5.72
CA VAL A 415 -1.62 15.00 6.93
C VAL A 415 -1.33 15.94 8.09
N THR A 416 -2.33 16.71 8.51
CA THR A 416 -2.16 17.82 9.46
C THR A 416 -2.66 17.54 10.88
N SER A 417 -2.97 16.29 11.19
CA SER A 417 -3.55 15.93 12.49
C SER A 417 -2.95 14.67 13.09
N GLY A 418 -2.83 14.67 14.41
CA GLY A 418 -2.31 13.55 15.18
C GLY A 418 -0.87 13.75 15.63
N SER A 419 -0.39 12.79 16.39
CA SER A 419 0.97 12.78 16.94
C SER A 419 1.33 11.34 17.27
N ASN A 420 2.58 10.94 17.08
CA ASN A 420 3.07 9.60 17.43
C ASN A 420 3.87 9.56 18.74
N GLY A 421 3.85 10.63 19.52
CA GLY A 421 4.56 10.65 20.79
C GLY A 421 4.75 12.04 21.34
N SER A 422 5.77 12.19 22.20
CA SER A 422 6.16 13.46 22.80
C SER A 422 7.63 13.73 22.50
N CYS A 423 7.94 14.89 21.98
CA CYS A 423 9.26 15.30 21.54
C CYS A 423 9.55 16.78 21.89
N SER A 424 10.82 17.16 21.92
CA SER A 424 11.24 18.54 22.24
C SER A 424 10.95 19.51 21.10
N THR A 425 10.98 19.05 19.86
CA THR A 425 10.72 19.83 18.64
C THR A 425 9.42 19.34 18.02
N SER A 426 8.36 20.13 18.08
CA SER A 426 6.97 19.69 17.80
C SER A 426 6.81 18.90 16.52
N TYR A 427 7.34 19.37 15.39
CA TYR A 427 7.15 18.69 14.11
C TYR A 427 7.86 17.32 14.02
N PHE A 428 8.73 16.96 14.97
CA PHE A 428 9.35 15.62 15.01
C PHE A 428 8.33 14.52 15.31
N CYS A 429 7.29 14.83 16.06
CA CYS A 429 6.32 13.85 16.52
C CYS A 429 4.85 14.30 16.39
N THR A 430 4.58 15.47 15.88
CA THR A 430 3.22 16.00 15.74
C THR A 430 3.02 16.53 14.33
N ALA A 431 1.95 16.06 13.70
CA ALA A 431 1.56 16.50 12.36
C ALA A 431 1.13 17.98 12.35
N GLY A 432 1.45 18.65 11.26
CA GLY A 432 1.12 20.03 11.00
C GLY A 432 1.14 20.36 9.52
N PRO A 433 0.76 21.57 9.12
CA PRO A 433 0.83 21.95 7.70
C PRO A 433 2.27 21.88 7.16
N GLY A 434 2.44 21.18 6.03
CA GLY A 434 3.71 20.96 5.38
C GLY A 434 4.47 19.77 5.94
N TYR A 435 5.81 19.85 5.99
CA TYR A 435 6.64 18.73 6.45
C TYR A 435 6.54 18.52 7.96
N ASP A 436 6.28 17.27 8.35
CA ASP A 436 6.44 16.78 9.73
C ASP A 436 7.03 15.37 9.77
N GLY A 437 7.59 15.01 10.93
CA GLY A 437 8.27 13.72 11.09
C GLY A 437 7.37 12.51 10.88
N PRO A 438 6.19 12.42 11.54
CA PRO A 438 5.34 11.25 11.46
C PRO A 438 4.84 10.89 10.05
N THR A 439 4.61 11.89 9.18
CA THR A 439 3.97 11.67 7.88
C THR A 439 4.72 12.26 6.69
N GLY A 440 5.90 12.87 6.95
CA GLY A 440 6.69 13.51 5.90
C GLY A 440 5.94 14.64 5.21
N TRP A 441 5.92 14.65 3.89
CA TRP A 441 5.14 15.56 3.07
C TRP A 441 3.69 15.10 2.86
N GLY A 442 3.29 13.97 3.47
CA GLY A 442 1.95 13.41 3.41
C GLY A 442 1.85 12.13 2.58
N THR A 443 0.63 11.81 2.13
CA THR A 443 0.32 10.59 1.40
C THR A 443 0.10 10.85 -0.09
N PRO A 444 0.21 9.86 -0.99
CA PRO A 444 0.08 10.07 -2.43
C PRO A 444 -1.26 10.68 -2.85
N GLN A 445 -1.22 11.58 -3.84
CA GLN A 445 -2.38 12.00 -4.62
C GLN A 445 -2.06 11.81 -6.11
N GLY A 446 -2.21 10.58 -6.59
CA GLY A 446 -1.67 10.14 -7.87
C GLY A 446 -0.16 9.88 -7.80
N THR A 447 0.50 9.85 -8.96
CA THR A 447 1.91 9.45 -9.07
C THR A 447 2.89 10.61 -9.24
N SER A 448 2.41 11.84 -9.40
CA SER A 448 3.24 12.98 -9.84
C SER A 448 4.30 13.43 -8.83
N ALA A 449 4.16 13.07 -7.54
CA ALA A 449 5.19 13.33 -6.54
C ALA A 449 6.33 12.29 -6.53
N PHE A 450 6.21 11.23 -7.32
CA PHE A 450 7.10 10.07 -7.31
C PHE A 450 7.84 9.88 -8.66
N SER A 451 7.76 10.85 -9.55
CA SER A 451 8.47 10.86 -10.84
C SER A 451 9.56 11.90 -10.87
N ALA A 452 10.57 11.67 -11.70
CA ALA A 452 11.54 12.68 -12.06
C ALA A 452 10.83 13.92 -12.61
N SER A 453 11.24 15.10 -12.19
CA SER A 453 10.67 16.41 -12.57
C SER A 453 11.11 16.85 -13.96
#